data_61ce81bd9bdb948fbbef84f80d6f224a
#
_entry.id   61ce81bd9bdb948fbbef84f80d6f224a
#
_cell.length_a   1.000
_cell.length_b   1.000
_cell.length_c   1.000
_cell.angle_alpha   90.00
_cell.angle_beta   90.00
_cell.angle_gamma   90.00
#
_symmetry.space_group_name_H-M   'P 1'
#
loop_
_entity.id
_entity.type
_entity.pdbx_description
1 polymer ?
#
loop_
_entity_poly.entity_id
_entity_poly.type
_entity_poly.pdbx_seq_one_letter_code
_entity_poly.pdbx_strand_id
1 'polypeptide(L)'
;MTTRTQALVPIFIAAVIIGVVGLMSIPSESKLESVEFPRGIIMIDDVPLEVQIADTEPRRVRGLMFQDQLPYDQGMIFVFDKPGLYSLWMLNMQFPLDMIWFDEAGKIVHIEKDVPPCKTPLEIASCQSIVPEGHAVYVL
;
A
#
# COMPACT_ATOMS: atom_id res chain seq x y z
N MET A 1 14.41 10.31 -63.11
CA MET A 1 14.25 9.05 -62.35
C MET A 1 14.79 9.24 -60.94
N THR A 2 13.90 9.49 -59.97
CA THR A 2 14.26 9.47 -58.54
C THR A 2 14.51 8.02 -58.19
N THR A 3 15.74 7.68 -57.89
CA THR A 3 16.12 6.32 -57.48
C THR A 3 15.34 5.94 -56.19
N ARG A 4 14.87 4.69 -56.10
CA ARG A 4 14.13 4.15 -54.94
C ARG A 4 14.81 4.44 -53.61
N THR A 5 16.13 4.59 -53.61
CA THR A 5 16.93 4.99 -52.43
C THR A 5 16.70 6.41 -51.98
N GLN A 6 16.36 7.37 -52.84
CA GLN A 6 16.09 8.78 -52.48
C GLN A 6 14.73 8.96 -51.79
N ALA A 7 13.79 8.06 -52.03
CA ALA A 7 12.49 8.10 -51.36
C ALA A 7 12.52 7.38 -49.99
N LEU A 8 13.38 6.41 -49.77
CA LEU A 8 13.49 5.64 -48.53
C LEU A 8 14.16 6.43 -47.38
N VAL A 9 15.17 7.26 -47.71
CA VAL A 9 15.91 8.03 -46.70
C VAL A 9 14.99 8.97 -45.92
N PRO A 10 14.11 9.81 -46.50
CA PRO A 10 13.22 10.65 -45.75
C PRO A 10 12.18 9.89 -44.95
N ILE A 11 11.74 8.70 -45.40
CA ILE A 11 10.83 7.83 -44.69
C ILE A 11 11.49 7.28 -43.41
N PHE A 12 12.76 6.82 -43.52
CA PHE A 12 13.50 6.36 -42.33
C PHE A 12 13.76 7.48 -41.34
N ILE A 13 14.10 8.69 -41.78
CA ILE A 13 14.30 9.83 -40.89
C ILE A 13 12.99 10.22 -40.19
N ALA A 14 11.87 10.25 -40.90
CA ALA A 14 10.57 10.53 -40.32
C ALA A 14 10.17 9.45 -39.29
N ALA A 15 10.40 8.18 -39.56
CA ALA A 15 10.12 7.09 -38.61
C ALA A 15 10.97 7.17 -37.33
N VAL A 16 12.27 7.51 -37.49
CA VAL A 16 13.17 7.71 -36.34
C VAL A 16 12.74 8.92 -35.50
N ILE A 17 12.38 10.03 -36.13
CA ILE A 17 11.91 11.22 -35.41
C ILE A 17 10.61 10.95 -34.66
N ILE A 18 9.65 10.25 -35.28
CA ILE A 18 8.38 9.87 -34.63
C ILE A 18 8.67 8.91 -33.45
N GLY A 19 9.59 7.97 -33.62
CA GLY A 19 10.01 7.05 -32.56
C GLY A 19 10.65 7.77 -31.37
N VAL A 20 11.56 8.71 -31.61
CA VAL A 20 12.23 9.50 -30.56
C VAL A 20 11.24 10.44 -29.86
N VAL A 21 10.38 11.13 -30.59
CA VAL A 21 9.33 11.99 -30.02
C VAL A 21 8.33 11.16 -29.24
N GLY A 22 7.97 9.96 -29.73
CA GLY A 22 7.11 9.03 -29.01
C GLY A 22 7.74 8.55 -27.69
N LEU A 23 9.04 8.27 -27.66
CA LEU A 23 9.75 7.89 -26.45
C LEU A 23 9.86 9.05 -25.43
N MET A 24 10.03 10.28 -25.91
CA MET A 24 10.08 11.46 -25.05
C MET A 24 8.70 11.92 -24.57
N SER A 25 7.63 11.47 -25.24
CA SER A 25 6.23 11.77 -24.87
C SER A 25 5.62 10.71 -23.97
N ILE A 26 6.34 9.62 -23.64
CA ILE A 26 5.93 8.75 -22.55
C ILE A 26 6.06 9.60 -21.28
N PRO A 27 4.96 9.95 -20.60
CA PRO A 27 5.09 10.62 -19.30
C PRO A 27 5.94 9.70 -18.43
N SER A 28 7.16 10.13 -18.19
CA SER A 28 8.02 9.51 -17.20
C SER A 28 7.30 9.67 -15.87
N GLU A 29 7.02 8.54 -15.28
CA GLU A 29 6.46 8.39 -13.96
C GLU A 29 4.92 8.54 -13.88
N SER A 30 4.26 7.40 -13.86
CA SER A 30 3.38 7.17 -12.73
C SER A 30 4.26 7.41 -11.47
N LYS A 31 4.35 8.66 -11.05
CA LYS A 31 4.80 9.02 -9.72
C LYS A 31 3.91 8.18 -8.81
N LEU A 32 4.45 7.10 -8.27
CA LEU A 32 3.85 6.41 -7.16
C LEU A 32 3.72 7.51 -6.12
N GLU A 33 2.54 8.10 -6.06
CA GLU A 33 2.23 9.20 -5.16
C GLU A 33 2.63 8.68 -3.78
N SER A 34 3.66 9.29 -3.22
CA SER A 34 4.16 8.87 -1.92
C SER A 34 3.03 9.09 -0.94
N VAL A 35 2.36 8.01 -0.54
CA VAL A 35 1.28 8.09 0.43
C VAL A 35 1.89 8.52 1.75
N GLU A 36 1.60 9.76 2.14
CA GLU A 36 2.03 10.29 3.44
C GLU A 36 1.00 9.94 4.51
N PHE A 37 1.50 9.49 5.65
CA PHE A 37 0.68 9.15 6.81
C PHE A 37 0.81 10.24 7.88
N PRO A 38 -0.27 10.91 8.29
CA PRO A 38 -0.27 11.71 9.50
C PRO A 38 0.15 10.85 10.69
N ARG A 39 0.79 11.47 11.67
CA ARG A 39 1.20 10.80 12.90
C ARG A 39 0.41 11.32 14.08
N GLY A 40 0.16 10.45 15.03
CA GLY A 40 -0.52 10.74 16.27
C GLY A 40 -0.04 9.85 17.40
N ILE A 41 -0.54 10.11 18.59
CA ILE A 41 -0.32 9.26 19.75
C ILE A 41 -1.68 8.75 20.20
N ILE A 42 -1.79 7.44 20.38
CA ILE A 42 -2.95 6.81 20.98
C ILE A 42 -2.55 6.20 22.34
N MET A 43 -3.52 6.00 23.19
CA MET A 43 -3.33 5.33 24.48
C MET A 43 -4.01 3.97 24.44
N ILE A 44 -3.26 2.91 24.73
CA ILE A 44 -3.82 1.57 24.92
C ILE A 44 -3.59 1.23 26.39
N ASP A 45 -4.69 1.18 27.14
CA ASP A 45 -4.66 1.25 28.59
C ASP A 45 -3.80 2.46 29.01
N ASP A 46 -2.84 2.46 29.76
CA ASP A 46 -2.01 3.62 30.12
C ASP A 46 -0.69 3.72 29.31
N VAL A 47 -0.57 2.95 28.20
CA VAL A 47 0.64 2.90 27.37
C VAL A 47 0.48 3.80 26.14
N PRO A 48 1.31 4.85 25.98
CA PRO A 48 1.31 5.66 24.77
C PRO A 48 1.96 4.89 23.61
N LEU A 49 1.32 4.95 22.44
CA LEU A 49 1.81 4.39 21.21
C LEU A 49 1.81 5.46 20.11
N GLU A 50 2.95 5.70 19.49
CA GLU A 50 3.03 6.56 18.30
C GLU A 50 2.46 5.81 17.10
N VAL A 51 1.51 6.41 16.38
CA VAL A 51 0.87 5.74 15.24
C VAL A 51 0.92 6.57 13.97
N GLN A 52 1.08 5.86 12.86
CA GLN A 52 0.74 6.36 11.53
C GLN A 52 -0.77 6.20 11.35
N ILE A 53 -1.44 7.21 10.77
CA ILE A 53 -2.90 7.23 10.64
C ILE A 53 -3.31 6.92 9.20
N ALA A 54 -4.07 5.84 9.01
CA ALA A 54 -4.63 5.41 7.74
C ALA A 54 -6.15 5.65 7.72
N ASP A 55 -6.56 6.90 7.47
CA ASP A 55 -7.95 7.39 7.50
C ASP A 55 -8.56 7.62 6.11
N THR A 56 -7.79 7.47 5.05
CA THR A 56 -8.24 7.56 3.66
C THR A 56 -8.05 6.25 2.91
N GLU A 57 -8.80 6.04 1.84
CA GLU A 57 -8.70 4.82 1.05
C GLU A 57 -7.26 4.54 0.54
N PRO A 58 -6.52 5.51 -0.04
CA PRO A 58 -5.14 5.27 -0.46
C PRO A 58 -4.22 4.88 0.70
N ARG A 59 -4.39 5.47 1.89
CA ARG A 59 -3.64 5.13 3.10
C ARG A 59 -3.97 3.74 3.59
N ARG A 60 -5.26 3.38 3.66
CA ARG A 60 -5.70 2.04 4.06
C ARG A 60 -5.20 0.95 3.12
N VAL A 61 -5.25 1.19 1.80
CA VAL A 61 -4.72 0.25 0.80
C VAL A 61 -3.20 0.09 0.92
N ARG A 62 -2.47 1.19 1.11
CA ARG A 62 -1.01 1.15 1.26
C ARG A 62 -0.59 0.49 2.58
N GLY A 63 -1.21 0.87 3.69
CA GLY A 63 -0.84 0.38 5.01
C GLY A 63 0.67 0.43 5.26
N LEU A 64 1.21 -0.57 5.94
CA LEU A 64 2.64 -0.72 6.24
C LEU A 64 3.44 -1.44 5.14
N MET A 65 2.83 -1.67 3.97
CA MET A 65 3.53 -2.32 2.85
C MET A 65 4.83 -1.61 2.51
N PHE A 66 5.88 -2.38 2.25
CA PHE A 66 7.21 -1.94 1.84
C PHE A 66 7.97 -1.10 2.89
N GLN A 67 7.46 -0.98 4.12
CA GLN A 67 8.25 -0.46 5.23
C GLN A 67 9.21 -1.55 5.72
N ASP A 68 10.46 -1.18 6.01
CA ASP A 68 11.50 -2.15 6.38
C ASP A 68 11.35 -2.65 7.81
N GLN A 69 10.81 -1.81 8.70
CA GLN A 69 10.62 -2.11 10.11
C GLN A 69 9.54 -1.21 10.74
N LEU A 70 9.04 -1.65 11.88
CA LEU A 70 8.18 -0.88 12.77
C LEU A 70 8.76 -1.00 14.20
N PRO A 71 9.22 0.10 14.83
CA PRO A 71 9.64 0.08 16.22
C PRO A 71 8.55 -0.40 17.17
N TYR A 72 8.92 -0.98 18.31
CA TYR A 72 7.98 -1.56 19.29
C TYR A 72 7.01 -0.56 19.94
N ASP A 73 7.39 0.70 19.94
CA ASP A 73 6.58 1.82 20.46
C ASP A 73 5.77 2.54 19.36
N GLN A 74 5.72 1.95 18.17
CA GLN A 74 5.01 2.49 17.01
C GLN A 74 4.00 1.50 16.43
N GLY A 75 2.99 2.05 15.77
CA GLY A 75 1.96 1.28 15.08
C GLY A 75 1.37 2.01 13.89
N MET A 76 0.36 1.41 13.29
CA MET A 76 -0.50 2.07 12.32
C MET A 76 -1.95 1.85 12.71
N ILE A 77 -2.70 2.95 12.86
CA ILE A 77 -4.14 2.87 13.10
C ILE A 77 -4.91 3.12 11.80
N PHE A 78 -5.74 2.15 11.44
CA PHE A 78 -6.71 2.27 10.37
C PHE A 78 -8.02 2.81 10.96
N VAL A 79 -8.53 3.87 10.38
CA VAL A 79 -9.77 4.52 10.82
C VAL A 79 -10.82 4.35 9.72
N PHE A 80 -11.99 3.83 10.11
CA PHE A 80 -13.10 3.62 9.20
C PHE A 80 -14.31 4.46 9.63
N ASP A 81 -15.11 4.91 8.65
CA ASP A 81 -16.23 5.80 8.88
C ASP A 81 -17.45 5.12 9.53
N LYS A 82 -17.52 3.79 9.44
CA LYS A 82 -18.65 2.98 9.93
C LYS A 82 -18.15 1.65 10.48
N PRO A 83 -18.89 1.03 11.41
CA PRO A 83 -18.60 -0.33 11.85
C PRO A 83 -18.69 -1.34 10.70
N GLY A 84 -17.70 -2.23 10.62
CA GLY A 84 -17.64 -3.25 9.57
C GLY A 84 -16.68 -4.39 9.89
N LEU A 85 -16.73 -5.46 9.10
CA LEU A 85 -15.80 -6.59 9.16
C LEU A 85 -14.60 -6.28 8.26
N TYR A 86 -13.74 -5.39 8.70
CA TYR A 86 -12.56 -4.96 7.94
C TYR A 86 -11.44 -5.97 8.04
N SER A 87 -11.20 -6.68 6.94
CA SER A 87 -10.11 -7.64 6.86
C SER A 87 -8.77 -6.97 6.58
N LEU A 88 -7.71 -7.50 7.15
CA LEU A 88 -6.33 -7.14 6.84
C LEU A 88 -5.57 -8.30 6.22
N TRP A 89 -4.52 -8.00 5.51
CA TRP A 89 -3.62 -8.96 4.89
C TRP A 89 -2.16 -8.56 5.08
N MET A 90 -1.27 -9.52 4.95
CA MET A 90 0.17 -9.32 5.11
C MET A 90 0.93 -9.24 3.78
N LEU A 91 0.22 -8.88 2.70
CA LEU A 91 0.80 -8.72 1.36
C LEU A 91 1.85 -7.61 1.35
N ASN A 92 3.02 -7.89 0.78
CA ASN A 92 4.16 -6.96 0.68
C ASN A 92 4.68 -6.43 2.03
N MET A 93 4.34 -7.08 3.13
CA MET A 93 4.90 -6.78 4.44
C MET A 93 6.32 -7.33 4.57
N GLN A 94 7.16 -6.67 5.38
CA GLN A 94 8.55 -7.07 5.58
C GLN A 94 8.82 -7.73 6.93
N PHE A 95 7.88 -7.62 7.86
CA PHE A 95 7.97 -8.11 9.24
C PHE A 95 6.62 -8.63 9.73
N PRO A 96 6.58 -9.52 10.74
CA PRO A 96 5.33 -9.97 11.34
C PRO A 96 4.65 -8.84 12.13
N LEU A 97 3.34 -8.94 12.31
CA LEU A 97 2.53 -7.97 13.05
C LEU A 97 1.55 -8.64 14.00
N ASP A 98 1.29 -7.95 15.10
CA ASP A 98 0.05 -8.11 15.85
C ASP A 98 -1.01 -7.20 15.25
N MET A 99 -2.25 -7.69 15.14
CA MET A 99 -3.38 -6.94 14.61
C MET A 99 -4.49 -6.92 15.64
N ILE A 100 -5.01 -5.74 15.96
CA ILE A 100 -6.04 -5.57 16.98
C ILE A 100 -7.19 -4.75 16.42
N TRP A 101 -8.39 -5.29 16.46
CA TRP A 101 -9.63 -4.63 16.04
C TRP A 101 -10.39 -4.08 17.23
N PHE A 102 -10.87 -2.85 17.11
CA PHE A 102 -11.64 -2.16 18.15
C PHE A 102 -12.97 -1.67 17.60
N ASP A 103 -14.01 -1.74 18.44
CA ASP A 103 -15.31 -1.13 18.17
C ASP A 103 -15.28 0.40 18.37
N GLU A 104 -16.45 1.05 18.18
CA GLU A 104 -16.61 2.52 18.36
C GLU A 104 -16.31 2.99 19.80
N ALA A 105 -16.48 2.13 20.78
CA ALA A 105 -16.19 2.43 22.18
C ALA A 105 -14.72 2.20 22.56
N GLY A 106 -13.88 1.76 21.60
CA GLY A 106 -12.48 1.40 21.83
C GLY A 106 -12.32 0.04 22.53
N LYS A 107 -13.34 -0.80 22.53
CA LYS A 107 -13.25 -2.15 23.07
C LYS A 107 -12.70 -3.10 22.02
N ILE A 108 -11.78 -3.98 22.42
CA ILE A 108 -11.20 -5.01 21.54
C ILE A 108 -12.29 -6.02 21.15
N VAL A 109 -12.43 -6.25 19.84
CA VAL A 109 -13.36 -7.23 19.27
C VAL A 109 -12.65 -8.42 18.65
N HIS A 110 -11.37 -8.27 18.26
CA HIS A 110 -10.55 -9.35 17.72
C HIS A 110 -9.06 -9.05 17.86
N ILE A 111 -8.24 -10.07 18.06
CA ILE A 111 -6.77 -9.97 18.08
C ILE A 111 -6.18 -11.14 17.31
N GLU A 112 -5.26 -10.83 16.40
CA GLU A 112 -4.35 -11.80 15.79
C GLU A 112 -2.92 -11.45 16.14
N LYS A 113 -2.13 -12.43 16.58
CA LYS A 113 -0.75 -12.23 17.03
C LYS A 113 0.25 -12.87 16.11
N ASP A 114 1.41 -12.21 15.99
CA ASP A 114 2.57 -12.71 15.25
C ASP A 114 2.24 -13.19 13.84
N VAL A 115 1.41 -12.42 13.12
CA VAL A 115 0.99 -12.74 11.76
C VAL A 115 2.15 -12.60 10.81
N PRO A 116 2.60 -13.68 10.13
CA PRO A 116 3.77 -13.63 9.28
C PRO A 116 3.51 -12.87 7.98
N PRO A 117 4.52 -12.19 7.41
CA PRO A 117 4.39 -11.51 6.12
C PRO A 117 4.33 -12.48 4.95
N CYS A 118 3.62 -12.09 3.87
CA CYS A 118 3.62 -12.79 2.59
C CYS A 118 4.71 -12.19 1.68
N LYS A 119 5.89 -12.81 1.62
CA LYS A 119 7.08 -12.27 0.93
C LYS A 119 7.43 -12.97 -0.37
N THR A 120 7.32 -14.29 -0.40
CA THR A 120 7.67 -15.09 -1.58
C THR A 120 6.55 -15.10 -2.60
N PRO A 121 6.82 -15.34 -3.90
CA PRO A 121 5.76 -15.42 -4.91
C PRO A 121 4.67 -16.45 -4.57
N LEU A 122 5.02 -17.55 -3.91
CA LEU A 122 4.06 -18.57 -3.48
C LEU A 122 3.19 -18.07 -2.33
N GLU A 123 3.79 -17.44 -1.30
CA GLU A 123 3.09 -16.84 -0.17
C GLU A 123 2.18 -15.69 -0.64
N ILE A 124 2.64 -14.86 -1.58
CA ILE A 124 1.84 -13.78 -2.17
C ILE A 124 0.63 -14.34 -2.90
N ALA A 125 0.78 -15.41 -3.68
CA ALA A 125 -0.32 -16.04 -4.40
C ALA A 125 -1.37 -16.67 -3.47
N SER A 126 -0.99 -17.06 -2.26
CA SER A 126 -1.84 -17.68 -1.22
C SER A 126 -2.09 -16.78 -0.01
N CYS A 127 -1.72 -15.50 -0.08
CA CYS A 127 -1.85 -14.57 1.03
C CYS A 127 -3.32 -14.36 1.41
N GLN A 128 -3.71 -14.88 2.56
CA GLN A 128 -5.09 -14.83 3.02
C GLN A 128 -5.35 -13.54 3.80
N SER A 129 -6.58 -13.04 3.68
CA SER A 129 -7.06 -11.96 4.52
C SER A 129 -7.54 -12.50 5.87
N ILE A 130 -7.16 -11.81 6.93
CA ILE A 130 -7.64 -12.07 8.29
C ILE A 130 -8.90 -11.25 8.49
N VAL A 131 -10.00 -11.93 8.80
CA VAL A 131 -11.32 -11.31 8.99
C VAL A 131 -11.62 -11.31 10.50
N PRO A 132 -11.97 -10.16 11.10
CA PRO A 132 -12.29 -10.11 12.52
C PRO A 132 -13.60 -10.83 12.84
N GLU A 133 -13.76 -11.29 14.10
CA GLU A 133 -14.98 -11.92 14.60
C GLU A 133 -16.13 -10.92 14.85
N GLY A 134 -15.82 -9.64 15.00
CA GLY A 134 -16.78 -8.58 15.29
C GLY A 134 -16.58 -7.33 14.42
N HIS A 135 -17.62 -6.48 14.39
CA HIS A 135 -17.54 -5.21 13.68
C HIS A 135 -16.60 -4.26 14.39
N ALA A 136 -15.68 -3.67 13.65
CA ALA A 136 -14.69 -2.72 14.12
C ALA A 136 -14.83 -1.38 13.39
N VAL A 137 -14.32 -0.31 14.02
CA VAL A 137 -14.14 1.03 13.44
C VAL A 137 -12.66 1.37 13.36
N TYR A 138 -11.87 0.79 14.26
CA TYR A 138 -10.42 0.98 14.29
C TYR A 138 -9.70 -0.36 14.21
N VAL A 139 -8.59 -0.38 13.50
CA VAL A 139 -7.65 -1.51 13.50
C VAL A 139 -6.24 -0.98 13.74
N LEU A 140 -5.51 -1.60 14.65
CA LEU A 140 -4.13 -1.28 15.02
C LEU A 140 -3.21 -2.43 14.63
#